data_eceebb9bacf852406c7302ae7b4601a4
#
_entry.id   eceebb9bacf852406c7302ae7b4601a4
#
_cell.length_a   1.000
_cell.length_b   1.000
_cell.length_c   1.000
_cell.angle_alpha   90.00
_cell.angle_beta   90.00
_cell.angle_gamma   90.00
#
_symmetry.space_group_name_H-M   'P 1'
#
loop_
_entity.id
_entity.type
_entity.pdbx_description
1 polymer ?
#
loop_
_entity_poly.entity_id
_entity_poly.type
_entity_poly.pdbx_seq_one_letter_code
_entity_poly.pdbx_strand_id
1 'polypeptide(L)'
;MKSYVGLDVHSKSSVFVIQNELGEELGRGEVPTSAEGFSALRMRFRLRASTLVALESGTMAFFAARKLRGLGLSPVVVDAREVRVKAHRPRQKSDTRDASELCEGVRRGIYQAIVHVPPEEIEHLRNTLSRRRHFVRLGTAQINAAKKMLRGAGLHELSRQHLGSLRAWRLVLGMLGEHPQVRSFVELHHRAFQSAMEQKVACEKSLEQQHSLFREDLERLKTVPGVGDIVALTAIAVFSDASRFPSAKHASSYAGLVPQTYQSGETNRQGHITRTGSPELRAMLVQAAHTARRQSSPLNPFLKSLTLRVGTRCAVIAVAHRLCRVLYAMLRDKTTFDASKLRAHEPRTTVQPARIYRLKPQAAKSR
;
A
#
# COMPACT_ATOMS: atom_id res chain seq x y z
N MET A 1 13.49 -31.11 19.24
CA MET A 1 12.57 -31.08 18.10
C MET A 1 12.15 -29.65 17.83
N LYS A 2 12.12 -29.22 16.60
CA LYS A 2 11.52 -27.93 16.19
C LYS A 2 10.00 -28.10 16.16
N SER A 3 9.30 -27.06 16.59
CA SER A 3 7.85 -26.97 16.52
C SER A 3 7.44 -25.82 15.62
N TYR A 4 6.32 -25.97 14.95
CA TYR A 4 5.71 -24.96 14.09
C TYR A 4 4.29 -24.72 14.57
N VAL A 5 3.82 -23.50 14.48
CA VAL A 5 2.49 -23.10 14.93
C VAL A 5 1.75 -22.41 13.79
N GLY A 6 0.54 -22.82 13.51
CA GLY A 6 -0.42 -22.04 12.74
C GLY A 6 -1.42 -21.41 13.69
N LEU A 7 -1.67 -20.13 13.52
CA LEU A 7 -2.54 -19.34 14.40
C LEU A 7 -3.56 -18.58 13.56
N ASP A 8 -4.81 -18.98 13.60
CA ASP A 8 -5.93 -18.24 13.03
C ASP A 8 -6.44 -17.23 14.06
N VAL A 9 -6.24 -15.92 13.77
CA VAL A 9 -6.39 -14.85 14.75
C VAL A 9 -7.71 -14.12 14.56
N HIS A 10 -8.62 -14.28 15.51
CA HIS A 10 -9.87 -13.52 15.60
C HIS A 10 -9.81 -12.47 16.70
N SER A 11 -10.88 -11.64 16.81
CA SER A 11 -10.90 -10.48 17.72
C SER A 11 -10.90 -10.87 19.20
N LYS A 12 -11.49 -11.98 19.58
CA LYS A 12 -11.62 -12.45 20.98
C LYS A 12 -10.69 -13.60 21.29
N SER A 13 -10.59 -14.55 20.38
CA SER A 13 -9.83 -15.77 20.53
C SER A 13 -9.05 -16.10 19.28
N SER A 14 -8.01 -16.88 19.43
CA SER A 14 -7.17 -17.36 18.34
C SER A 14 -7.11 -18.89 18.41
N VAL A 15 -7.39 -19.55 17.29
CA VAL A 15 -7.30 -20.99 17.15
C VAL A 15 -5.89 -21.37 16.72
N PHE A 16 -5.29 -22.37 17.36
CA PHE A 16 -3.94 -22.80 17.05
C PHE A 16 -3.85 -24.30 16.73
N VAL A 17 -2.88 -24.62 15.88
CA VAL A 17 -2.41 -26.00 15.65
C VAL A 17 -0.88 -25.97 15.74
N ILE A 18 -0.31 -26.99 16.40
CA ILE A 18 1.12 -27.16 16.58
C ILE A 18 1.55 -28.48 15.94
N GLN A 19 2.58 -28.44 15.11
CA GLN A 19 3.18 -29.63 14.49
C GLN A 19 4.69 -29.69 14.77
N ASN A 20 5.23 -30.90 14.77
CA ASN A 20 6.67 -31.14 14.76
C ASN A 20 7.24 -31.09 13.31
N GLU A 21 8.53 -31.38 13.16
CA GLU A 21 9.21 -31.39 11.85
C GLU A 21 8.65 -32.44 10.89
N LEU A 22 8.10 -33.53 11.40
CA LEU A 22 7.51 -34.62 10.61
C LEU A 22 6.06 -34.31 10.18
N GLY A 23 5.43 -33.29 10.74
CA GLY A 23 4.04 -32.91 10.48
C GLY A 23 3.06 -33.60 11.43
N GLU A 24 3.56 -34.29 12.47
CA GLU A 24 2.71 -34.87 13.50
C GLU A 24 2.17 -33.77 14.41
N GLU A 25 0.89 -33.81 14.69
CA GLU A 25 0.22 -32.81 15.53
C GLU A 25 0.59 -33.03 17.00
N LEU A 26 1.21 -31.99 17.58
CA LEU A 26 1.57 -31.95 19.01
C LEU A 26 0.46 -31.40 19.90
N GLY A 27 -0.47 -30.65 19.31
CA GLY A 27 -1.61 -30.07 19.99
C GLY A 27 -2.39 -29.09 19.15
N ARG A 28 -3.64 -28.89 19.54
CA ARG A 28 -4.56 -27.89 18.99
C ARG A 28 -5.43 -27.30 20.08
N GLY A 29 -6.05 -26.19 19.81
CA GLY A 29 -6.97 -25.56 20.73
C GLY A 29 -7.20 -24.09 20.43
N GLU A 30 -7.67 -23.40 21.42
CA GLU A 30 -8.01 -21.99 21.36
C GLU A 30 -7.43 -21.27 22.57
N VAL A 31 -6.98 -20.03 22.37
CA VAL A 31 -6.50 -19.12 23.41
C VAL A 31 -7.08 -17.72 23.21
N PRO A 32 -7.25 -16.93 24.28
CA PRO A 32 -7.61 -15.53 24.14
C PRO A 32 -6.62 -14.78 23.24
N THR A 33 -7.12 -13.87 22.37
CA THR A 33 -6.28 -13.01 21.54
C THR A 33 -5.72 -11.87 22.40
N SER A 34 -4.82 -12.22 23.32
CA SER A 34 -4.17 -11.30 24.26
C SER A 34 -2.73 -11.70 24.53
N ALA A 35 -1.97 -10.82 25.19
CA ALA A 35 -0.59 -11.12 25.60
C ALA A 35 -0.52 -12.33 26.55
N GLU A 36 -1.48 -12.43 27.45
CA GLU A 36 -1.62 -13.51 28.44
C GLU A 36 -1.96 -14.83 27.75
N GLY A 37 -2.90 -14.82 26.77
CA GLY A 37 -3.29 -15.99 26.00
C GLY A 37 -2.11 -16.55 25.18
N PHE A 38 -1.34 -15.70 24.52
CA PHE A 38 -0.15 -16.13 23.78
C PHE A 38 0.99 -16.59 24.71
N SER A 39 1.12 -15.97 25.88
CA SER A 39 2.07 -16.43 26.92
C SER A 39 1.69 -17.82 27.45
N ALA A 40 0.39 -18.05 27.74
CA ALA A 40 -0.12 -19.37 28.15
C ALA A 40 0.13 -20.45 27.10
N LEU A 41 -0.11 -20.14 25.80
CA LEU A 41 0.19 -21.04 24.69
C LEU A 41 1.68 -21.43 24.69
N ARG A 42 2.58 -20.43 24.77
CA ARG A 42 4.02 -20.67 24.80
C ARG A 42 4.43 -21.57 25.97
N MET A 43 3.94 -21.29 27.18
CA MET A 43 4.29 -22.04 28.39
C MET A 43 3.75 -23.45 28.36
N ARG A 44 2.46 -23.63 28.00
CA ARG A 44 1.79 -24.94 27.97
C ARG A 44 2.48 -25.93 27.05
N PHE A 45 2.89 -25.48 25.86
CA PHE A 45 3.54 -26.33 24.85
C PHE A 45 5.07 -26.19 24.86
N ARG A 46 5.65 -25.46 25.83
CA ARG A 46 7.10 -25.24 25.97
C ARG A 46 7.75 -24.80 24.66
N LEU A 47 7.07 -23.89 23.94
CA LEU A 47 7.55 -23.40 22.65
C LEU A 47 8.89 -22.68 22.84
N ARG A 48 9.90 -23.11 22.09
CA ARG A 48 11.25 -22.53 22.15
C ARG A 48 11.28 -21.14 21.56
N ALA A 49 12.24 -20.33 21.98
CA ALA A 49 12.57 -19.11 21.27
C ALA A 49 12.82 -19.43 19.77
N SER A 50 12.42 -18.51 18.87
CA SER A 50 12.47 -18.70 17.41
C SER A 50 11.50 -19.76 16.82
N THR A 51 10.57 -20.34 17.59
CA THR A 51 9.49 -21.16 17.00
C THR A 51 8.71 -20.30 15.98
N LEU A 52 8.58 -20.81 14.76
CA LEU A 52 7.83 -20.14 13.69
C LEU A 52 6.32 -20.22 13.97
N VAL A 53 5.66 -19.07 13.95
CA VAL A 53 4.21 -18.95 14.14
C VAL A 53 3.60 -18.27 12.92
N ALA A 54 2.92 -19.01 12.07
CA ALA A 54 2.24 -18.46 10.89
C ALA A 54 0.89 -17.87 11.27
N LEU A 55 0.61 -16.68 10.71
CA LEU A 55 -0.66 -15.96 10.86
C LEU A 55 -1.10 -15.45 9.49
N GLU A 56 -2.39 -15.48 9.21
CA GLU A 56 -2.93 -14.79 8.03
C GLU A 56 -2.97 -13.28 8.27
N SER A 57 -2.69 -12.49 7.21
CA SER A 57 -2.79 -11.03 7.27
C SER A 57 -4.24 -10.59 7.46
N GLY A 58 -4.53 -9.98 8.59
CA GLY A 58 -5.85 -9.49 8.99
C GLY A 58 -5.72 -8.33 9.98
N THR A 59 -6.85 -7.85 10.47
CA THR A 59 -6.92 -6.68 11.36
C THR A 59 -6.08 -6.84 12.63
N MET A 60 -6.05 -8.05 13.21
CA MET A 60 -5.34 -8.34 14.45
C MET A 60 -3.93 -8.90 14.24
N ALA A 61 -3.53 -9.17 12.99
CA ALA A 61 -2.28 -9.87 12.68
C ALA A 61 -1.03 -9.14 13.20
N PHE A 62 -0.96 -7.82 13.08
CA PHE A 62 0.19 -7.05 13.55
C PHE A 62 0.27 -6.99 15.07
N PHE A 63 -0.87 -6.83 15.74
CA PHE A 63 -0.95 -6.93 17.20
C PHE A 63 -0.43 -8.30 17.68
N ALA A 64 -0.99 -9.39 17.16
CA ALA A 64 -0.59 -10.74 17.52
C ALA A 64 0.90 -11.00 17.22
N ALA A 65 1.37 -10.61 16.04
CA ALA A 65 2.77 -10.78 15.66
C ALA A 65 3.74 -10.04 16.62
N ARG A 66 3.41 -8.81 17.03
CA ARG A 66 4.25 -8.09 18.01
C ARG A 66 4.25 -8.75 19.39
N LYS A 67 3.08 -9.21 19.87
CA LYS A 67 3.00 -9.92 21.15
C LYS A 67 3.80 -11.23 21.13
N LEU A 68 3.67 -12.01 20.07
CA LEU A 68 4.45 -13.24 19.87
C LEU A 68 5.95 -12.97 19.77
N ARG A 69 6.37 -11.90 19.08
CA ARG A 69 7.77 -11.49 19.01
C ARG A 69 8.32 -11.08 20.38
N GLY A 70 7.54 -10.35 21.19
CA GLY A 70 7.89 -10.00 22.57
C GLY A 70 8.06 -11.23 23.48
N LEU A 71 7.41 -12.33 23.14
CA LEU A 71 7.61 -13.63 23.79
C LEU A 71 8.81 -14.43 23.21
N GLY A 72 9.61 -13.86 22.30
CA GLY A 72 10.75 -14.53 21.66
C GLY A 72 10.38 -15.52 20.56
N LEU A 73 9.09 -15.61 20.17
CA LEU A 73 8.65 -16.42 19.04
C LEU A 73 8.90 -15.69 17.71
N SER A 74 8.91 -16.42 16.60
CA SER A 74 9.14 -15.89 15.26
C SER A 74 7.84 -15.84 14.44
N PRO A 75 7.03 -14.78 14.56
CA PRO A 75 5.78 -14.66 13.79
C PRO A 75 6.06 -14.43 12.31
N VAL A 76 5.34 -15.17 11.47
CA VAL A 76 5.35 -15.08 10.01
C VAL A 76 3.94 -14.70 9.56
N VAL A 77 3.74 -13.43 9.21
CA VAL A 77 2.45 -12.96 8.69
C VAL A 77 2.41 -13.21 7.19
N VAL A 78 1.46 -14.01 6.74
CA VAL A 78 1.31 -14.42 5.34
C VAL A 78 0.18 -13.63 4.67
N ASP A 79 0.37 -13.24 3.41
CA ASP A 79 -0.68 -12.57 2.63
C ASP A 79 -1.91 -13.49 2.48
N ALA A 80 -3.09 -12.98 2.81
CA ALA A 80 -4.35 -13.73 2.78
C ALA A 80 -4.69 -14.33 1.41
N ARG A 81 -4.22 -13.71 0.31
CA ARG A 81 -4.43 -14.24 -1.04
C ARG A 81 -3.57 -15.47 -1.27
N GLU A 82 -2.33 -15.44 -0.79
CA GLU A 82 -1.44 -16.61 -0.91
C GLU A 82 -1.97 -17.77 -0.09
N VAL A 83 -2.44 -17.53 1.14
CA VAL A 83 -3.06 -18.56 1.97
C VAL A 83 -4.21 -19.21 1.22
N ARG A 84 -5.13 -18.45 0.65
CA ARG A 84 -6.27 -18.94 -0.13
C ARG A 84 -5.86 -19.75 -1.37
N VAL A 85 -4.85 -19.29 -2.09
CA VAL A 85 -4.39 -19.99 -3.32
C VAL A 85 -3.73 -21.32 -3.00
N LYS A 86 -3.06 -21.42 -1.85
CA LYS A 86 -2.33 -22.61 -1.41
C LYS A 86 -3.15 -23.54 -0.53
N ALA A 87 -4.37 -23.14 -0.14
CA ALA A 87 -5.28 -23.97 0.63
C ALA A 87 -5.65 -25.25 -0.12
N HIS A 88 -5.54 -26.40 0.56
CA HIS A 88 -5.82 -27.70 -0.04
C HIS A 88 -7.30 -27.91 -0.39
N ARG A 89 -8.20 -27.23 0.34
CA ARG A 89 -9.66 -27.34 0.16
C ARG A 89 -10.36 -25.99 0.36
N PRO A 90 -10.31 -25.08 -0.62
CA PRO A 90 -10.73 -23.67 -0.46
C PRO A 90 -12.23 -23.47 -0.16
N ARG A 91 -13.09 -24.50 -0.30
CA ARG A 91 -14.53 -24.39 -0.05
C ARG A 91 -15.01 -24.97 1.29
N GLN A 92 -14.10 -25.49 2.10
CA GLN A 92 -14.43 -26.06 3.42
C GLN A 92 -13.70 -25.28 4.51
N LYS A 93 -14.32 -24.20 4.98
CA LYS A 93 -13.74 -23.33 6.00
C LYS A 93 -14.08 -23.81 7.41
N SER A 94 -13.07 -23.96 8.28
CA SER A 94 -13.19 -23.99 9.74
C SER A 94 -11.90 -23.43 10.32
N ASP A 95 -12.00 -22.73 11.45
CA ASP A 95 -10.86 -22.05 12.07
C ASP A 95 -9.71 -23.01 12.42
N THR A 96 -10.04 -24.25 12.86
CA THR A 96 -9.05 -25.31 13.12
C THR A 96 -8.33 -25.73 11.84
N ARG A 97 -9.02 -25.79 10.72
CA ARG A 97 -8.40 -26.13 9.43
C ARG A 97 -7.53 -24.98 8.94
N ASP A 98 -7.98 -23.74 9.05
CA ASP A 98 -7.22 -22.56 8.65
C ASP A 98 -5.92 -22.49 9.47
N ALA A 99 -5.98 -22.74 10.77
CA ALA A 99 -4.79 -22.87 11.62
C ALA A 99 -3.88 -24.06 11.21
N SER A 100 -4.46 -25.21 10.85
CA SER A 100 -3.70 -26.40 10.39
C SER A 100 -2.97 -26.12 9.07
N GLU A 101 -3.65 -25.48 8.10
CA GLU A 101 -3.05 -25.13 6.81
C GLU A 101 -1.93 -24.07 6.96
N LEU A 102 -2.10 -23.10 7.86
CA LEU A 102 -1.04 -22.15 8.21
C LEU A 102 0.18 -22.85 8.82
N CYS A 103 -0.06 -23.80 9.73
CA CYS A 103 1.00 -24.58 10.38
C CYS A 103 1.77 -25.41 9.36
N GLU A 104 1.06 -26.19 8.54
CA GLU A 104 1.65 -27.01 7.49
C GLU A 104 2.43 -26.17 6.48
N GLY A 105 1.86 -25.02 6.06
CA GLY A 105 2.48 -24.13 5.10
C GLY A 105 3.78 -23.52 5.60
N VAL A 106 3.85 -23.10 6.87
CA VAL A 106 5.10 -22.54 7.44
C VAL A 106 6.12 -23.65 7.70
N ARG A 107 5.69 -24.85 8.11
CA ARG A 107 6.55 -26.02 8.30
C ARG A 107 7.24 -26.41 6.99
N ARG A 108 6.51 -26.43 5.89
CA ARG A 108 7.02 -26.76 4.55
C ARG A 108 7.72 -25.60 3.85
N GLY A 109 7.71 -24.41 4.43
CA GLY A 109 8.33 -23.21 3.82
C GLY A 109 7.72 -22.80 2.48
N ILE A 110 6.42 -23.09 2.25
CA ILE A 110 5.78 -22.80 0.96
C ILE A 110 5.36 -21.34 0.79
N TYR A 111 5.25 -20.57 1.88
CA TYR A 111 4.82 -19.18 1.81
C TYR A 111 5.94 -18.25 1.36
N GLN A 112 5.67 -17.47 0.34
CA GLN A 112 6.60 -16.50 -0.24
C GLN A 112 6.15 -15.04 -0.02
N ALA A 113 4.83 -14.79 0.01
CA ALA A 113 4.27 -13.47 0.22
C ALA A 113 4.17 -13.13 1.72
N ILE A 114 5.33 -12.92 2.35
CA ILE A 114 5.42 -12.56 3.76
C ILE A 114 5.16 -11.07 3.94
N VAL A 115 4.19 -10.73 4.78
CA VAL A 115 3.82 -9.36 5.10
C VAL A 115 4.76 -8.80 6.15
N HIS A 116 5.38 -7.67 5.85
CA HIS A 116 6.23 -6.97 6.80
C HIS A 116 5.40 -6.36 7.94
N VAL A 117 5.70 -6.75 9.16
CA VAL A 117 5.13 -6.16 10.38
C VAL A 117 5.95 -4.93 10.75
N PRO A 118 5.41 -3.71 10.58
CA PRO A 118 6.16 -2.50 10.88
C PRO A 118 6.31 -2.27 12.39
N PRO A 119 7.30 -1.46 12.81
CA PRO A 119 7.35 -0.90 14.15
C PRO A 119 6.06 -0.11 14.49
N GLU A 120 5.77 0.07 15.77
CA GLU A 120 4.52 0.72 16.21
C GLU A 120 4.41 2.16 15.72
N GLU A 121 5.51 2.91 15.69
CA GLU A 121 5.58 4.29 15.20
C GLU A 121 5.18 4.38 13.72
N ILE A 122 5.67 3.45 12.93
CA ILE A 122 5.34 3.36 11.49
C ILE A 122 3.89 2.93 11.30
N GLU A 123 3.38 2.02 12.11
CA GLU A 123 1.96 1.64 12.03
C GLU A 123 1.07 2.81 12.44
N HIS A 124 1.42 3.54 13.49
CA HIS A 124 0.71 4.74 13.90
C HIS A 124 0.69 5.80 12.79
N LEU A 125 1.85 6.04 12.16
CA LEU A 125 1.95 6.94 11.01
C LEU A 125 1.06 6.48 9.84
N ARG A 126 1.06 5.17 9.50
CA ARG A 126 0.17 4.60 8.46
C ARG A 126 -1.30 4.82 8.78
N ASN A 127 -1.68 4.58 10.03
CA ASN A 127 -3.06 4.75 10.49
C ASN A 127 -3.50 6.22 10.39
N THR A 128 -2.67 7.16 10.80
CA THR A 128 -2.97 8.60 10.73
C THR A 128 -3.10 9.07 9.28
N LEU A 129 -2.18 8.67 8.39
CA LEU A 129 -2.24 8.98 6.96
C LEU A 129 -3.49 8.38 6.29
N SER A 130 -3.85 7.15 6.64
CA SER A 130 -5.05 6.48 6.12
C SER A 130 -6.33 7.19 6.58
N ARG A 131 -6.42 7.61 7.85
CA ARG A 131 -7.53 8.40 8.39
C ARG A 131 -7.64 9.76 7.71
N ARG A 132 -6.52 10.47 7.56
CA ARG A 132 -6.50 11.72 6.81
C ARG A 132 -7.04 11.53 5.38
N ARG A 133 -6.60 10.50 4.68
CA ARG A 133 -7.09 10.21 3.32
C ARG A 133 -8.57 9.88 3.30
N HIS A 134 -9.07 9.15 4.30
CA HIS A 134 -10.49 8.86 4.45
C HIS A 134 -11.31 10.15 4.51
N PHE A 135 -10.94 11.12 5.34
CA PHE A 135 -11.65 12.38 5.47
C PHE A 135 -11.55 13.25 4.20
N VAL A 136 -10.41 13.26 3.52
CA VAL A 136 -10.30 13.91 2.20
C VAL A 136 -11.28 13.30 1.18
N ARG A 137 -11.44 11.97 1.17
CA ARG A 137 -12.38 11.30 0.29
C ARG A 137 -13.84 11.60 0.66
N LEU A 138 -14.17 11.64 1.94
CA LEU A 138 -15.50 12.03 2.42
C LEU A 138 -15.82 13.45 1.97
N GLY A 139 -14.93 14.42 2.16
CA GLY A 139 -15.13 15.79 1.68
C GLY A 139 -15.35 15.86 0.17
N THR A 140 -14.55 15.12 -0.61
CA THR A 140 -14.72 15.04 -2.07
C THR A 140 -16.06 14.44 -2.47
N ALA A 141 -16.52 13.42 -1.74
CA ALA A 141 -17.82 12.82 -1.97
C ALA A 141 -18.97 13.82 -1.75
N GLN A 142 -18.89 14.67 -0.71
CA GLN A 142 -19.87 15.72 -0.45
C GLN A 142 -19.90 16.76 -1.56
N ILE A 143 -18.72 17.20 -2.03
CA ILE A 143 -18.62 18.12 -3.17
C ILE A 143 -19.31 17.54 -4.41
N ASN A 144 -19.03 16.28 -4.73
CA ASN A 144 -19.60 15.62 -5.91
C ASN A 144 -21.11 15.45 -5.80
N ALA A 145 -21.63 15.11 -4.61
CA ALA A 145 -23.04 14.97 -4.34
C ALA A 145 -23.78 16.32 -4.51
N ALA A 146 -23.28 17.39 -3.88
CA ALA A 146 -23.85 18.72 -4.03
C ALA A 146 -23.85 19.17 -5.51
N LYS A 147 -22.75 18.96 -6.24
CA LYS A 147 -22.69 19.28 -7.67
C LYS A 147 -23.67 18.47 -8.51
N LYS A 148 -23.94 17.23 -8.15
CA LYS A 148 -24.96 16.39 -8.81
C LYS A 148 -26.36 16.98 -8.59
N MET A 149 -26.68 17.41 -7.38
CA MET A 149 -27.97 18.03 -7.05
C MET A 149 -28.17 19.36 -7.80
N LEU A 150 -27.16 20.23 -7.79
CA LEU A 150 -27.22 21.48 -8.53
C LEU A 150 -27.46 21.27 -10.03
N ARG A 151 -26.80 20.26 -10.63
CA ARG A 151 -27.06 19.90 -12.04
C ARG A 151 -28.45 19.37 -12.28
N GLY A 152 -28.94 18.50 -11.39
CA GLY A 152 -30.30 17.96 -11.47
C GLY A 152 -31.40 19.02 -11.39
N ALA A 153 -31.12 20.12 -10.69
CA ALA A 153 -32.00 21.28 -10.60
C ALA A 153 -31.82 22.33 -11.74
N GLY A 154 -31.00 22.02 -12.76
CA GLY A 154 -30.75 22.95 -13.88
C GLY A 154 -29.73 24.07 -13.56
N LEU A 155 -29.16 24.08 -12.34
CA LEU A 155 -28.24 25.12 -11.88
C LEU A 155 -26.78 24.84 -12.32
N HIS A 156 -26.56 24.78 -13.62
CA HIS A 156 -25.28 24.34 -14.21
C HIS A 156 -24.11 25.22 -13.84
N GLU A 157 -24.31 26.55 -13.80
CA GLU A 157 -23.22 27.51 -13.46
C GLU A 157 -22.75 27.34 -12.00
N LEU A 158 -23.68 27.16 -11.06
CA LEU A 158 -23.35 26.87 -9.66
C LEU A 158 -22.63 25.53 -9.51
N SER A 159 -22.99 24.51 -10.30
CA SER A 159 -22.35 23.21 -10.28
C SER A 159 -20.89 23.23 -10.75
N ARG A 160 -20.48 24.25 -11.52
CA ARG A 160 -19.10 24.45 -11.97
C ARG A 160 -18.20 25.07 -10.93
N GLN A 161 -18.77 25.70 -9.89
CA GLN A 161 -17.99 26.35 -8.82
C GLN A 161 -17.09 25.34 -8.11
N HIS A 162 -15.89 25.80 -7.71
CA HIS A 162 -14.93 24.98 -7.01
C HIS A 162 -15.25 24.92 -5.51
N LEU A 163 -16.03 23.93 -5.07
CA LEU A 163 -16.45 23.75 -3.66
C LEU A 163 -15.35 23.17 -2.76
N GLY A 164 -14.10 23.56 -2.97
CA GLY A 164 -12.95 23.07 -2.17
C GLY A 164 -12.74 23.83 -0.85
N SER A 165 -13.48 24.89 -0.57
CA SER A 165 -13.35 25.70 0.64
C SER A 165 -14.72 26.06 1.23
N LEU A 166 -14.78 26.28 2.55
CA LEU A 166 -16.00 26.71 3.24
C LEU A 166 -16.55 28.04 2.71
N ARG A 167 -15.66 28.93 2.23
CA ARG A 167 -16.07 30.19 1.60
C ARG A 167 -16.86 29.93 0.32
N ALA A 168 -16.40 29.01 -0.53
CA ALA A 168 -17.07 28.67 -1.78
C ALA A 168 -18.47 28.05 -1.52
N TRP A 169 -18.60 27.22 -0.51
CA TRP A 169 -19.89 26.68 -0.10
C TRP A 169 -20.86 27.77 0.34
N ARG A 170 -20.41 28.70 1.18
CA ARG A 170 -21.25 29.83 1.64
C ARG A 170 -21.72 30.69 0.48
N LEU A 171 -20.87 30.96 -0.51
CA LEU A 171 -21.25 31.71 -1.70
C LEU A 171 -22.34 30.98 -2.50
N VAL A 172 -22.16 29.69 -2.77
CA VAL A 172 -23.16 28.91 -3.51
C VAL A 172 -24.48 28.83 -2.74
N LEU A 173 -24.46 28.63 -1.42
CA LEU A 173 -25.67 28.62 -0.59
C LEU A 173 -26.40 29.96 -0.60
N GLY A 174 -25.67 31.08 -0.62
CA GLY A 174 -26.25 32.43 -0.75
C GLY A 174 -26.99 32.63 -2.08
N MET A 175 -26.51 32.03 -3.16
CA MET A 175 -27.12 32.10 -4.49
C MET A 175 -28.34 31.18 -4.67
N LEU A 176 -28.67 30.33 -3.68
CA LEU A 176 -29.81 29.39 -3.72
C LEU A 176 -31.06 29.92 -3.03
N GLY A 177 -31.20 31.24 -2.87
CA GLY A 177 -32.35 31.84 -2.19
C GLY A 177 -33.70 31.45 -2.80
N GLU A 178 -33.78 31.43 -4.13
CA GLU A 178 -35.03 31.08 -4.87
C GLU A 178 -35.25 29.56 -5.02
N HIS A 179 -34.31 28.72 -4.51
CA HIS A 179 -34.37 27.28 -4.61
C HIS A 179 -34.33 26.60 -3.22
N PRO A 180 -35.31 26.78 -2.34
CA PRO A 180 -35.25 26.38 -0.93
C PRO A 180 -35.03 24.89 -0.74
N GLN A 181 -35.65 24.03 -1.57
CA GLN A 181 -35.48 22.56 -1.49
C GLN A 181 -34.04 22.15 -1.85
N VAL A 182 -33.49 22.70 -2.94
CA VAL A 182 -32.07 22.41 -3.36
C VAL A 182 -31.13 22.92 -2.30
N ARG A 183 -31.37 24.13 -1.78
CA ARG A 183 -30.56 24.75 -0.72
C ARG A 183 -30.49 23.85 0.51
N SER A 184 -31.61 23.32 1.01
CA SER A 184 -31.63 22.46 2.19
C SER A 184 -30.78 21.21 2.03
N PHE A 185 -30.79 20.57 0.86
CA PHE A 185 -29.94 19.42 0.58
C PHE A 185 -28.47 19.81 0.44
N VAL A 186 -28.16 20.91 -0.23
CA VAL A 186 -26.77 21.40 -0.36
C VAL A 186 -26.21 21.77 1.01
N GLU A 187 -27.03 22.31 1.93
CA GLU A 187 -26.63 22.59 3.32
C GLU A 187 -26.26 21.32 4.10
N LEU A 188 -26.97 20.20 3.90
CA LEU A 188 -26.59 18.91 4.50
C LEU A 188 -25.19 18.47 4.04
N HIS A 189 -24.92 18.58 2.75
CA HIS A 189 -23.60 18.25 2.18
C HIS A 189 -22.53 19.23 2.65
N HIS A 190 -22.83 20.52 2.81
CA HIS A 190 -21.92 21.52 3.36
C HIS A 190 -21.51 21.17 4.79
N ARG A 191 -22.45 20.84 5.67
CA ARG A 191 -22.17 20.44 7.06
C ARG A 191 -21.30 19.18 7.12
N ALA A 192 -21.61 18.18 6.31
CA ALA A 192 -20.82 16.96 6.23
C ALA A 192 -19.40 17.22 5.66
N PHE A 193 -19.26 18.13 4.68
CA PHE A 193 -17.96 18.58 4.18
C PHE A 193 -17.16 19.28 5.26
N GLN A 194 -17.79 20.20 6.02
CA GLN A 194 -17.14 20.94 7.11
C GLN A 194 -16.57 19.96 8.15
N SER A 195 -17.40 19.03 8.64
CA SER A 195 -16.97 18.00 9.59
C SER A 195 -15.80 17.18 9.06
N ALA A 196 -15.85 16.76 7.79
CA ALA A 196 -14.75 16.02 7.17
C ALA A 196 -13.46 16.85 7.13
N MET A 197 -13.53 18.16 6.89
CA MET A 197 -12.37 19.04 6.88
C MET A 197 -11.79 19.27 8.28
N GLU A 198 -12.63 19.40 9.30
CA GLU A 198 -12.19 19.48 10.71
C GLU A 198 -11.43 18.23 11.13
N GLN A 199 -11.96 17.04 10.82
CA GLN A 199 -11.28 15.77 11.11
C GLN A 199 -9.98 15.60 10.31
N LYS A 200 -9.94 16.07 9.05
CA LYS A 200 -8.69 16.11 8.27
C LYS A 200 -7.63 16.97 8.97
N VAL A 201 -8.00 18.16 9.46
CA VAL A 201 -7.07 19.07 10.18
C VAL A 201 -6.58 18.43 11.48
N ALA A 202 -7.44 17.71 12.21
CA ALA A 202 -7.05 16.97 13.40
C ALA A 202 -6.00 15.89 13.08
N CYS A 203 -6.19 15.14 11.97
CA CYS A 203 -5.18 14.20 11.51
C CYS A 203 -3.86 14.88 11.12
N GLU A 204 -3.90 16.05 10.48
CA GLU A 204 -2.71 16.81 10.10
C GLU A 204 -1.94 17.29 11.32
N LYS A 205 -2.61 17.76 12.36
CA LYS A 205 -1.97 18.10 13.66
C LYS A 205 -1.30 16.87 14.29
N SER A 206 -1.96 15.71 14.25
CA SER A 206 -1.35 14.47 14.75
C SER A 206 -0.12 14.06 13.93
N LEU A 207 -0.10 14.30 12.62
CA LEU A 207 1.08 14.08 11.78
C LEU A 207 2.22 15.04 12.15
N GLU A 208 1.93 16.32 12.40
CA GLU A 208 2.93 17.31 12.84
C GLU A 208 3.62 16.89 14.14
N GLN A 209 2.86 16.34 15.10
CA GLN A 209 3.43 15.80 16.35
C GLN A 209 4.39 14.62 16.10
N GLN A 210 4.17 13.85 15.04
CA GLN A 210 5.01 12.73 14.66
C GLN A 210 6.25 13.14 13.83
N HIS A 211 6.33 14.40 13.35
CA HIS A 211 7.43 14.87 12.50
C HIS A 211 8.80 14.70 13.18
N SER A 212 8.88 14.88 14.50
CA SER A 212 10.13 14.75 15.25
C SER A 212 10.76 13.35 15.13
N LEU A 213 9.91 12.31 15.08
CA LEU A 213 10.36 10.93 14.94
C LEU A 213 10.99 10.62 13.57
N PHE A 214 10.60 11.38 12.55
CA PHE A 214 11.01 11.14 11.15
C PHE A 214 11.72 12.34 10.54
N ARG A 215 12.18 13.30 11.35
CA ARG A 215 12.66 14.61 10.91
C ARG A 215 13.72 14.54 9.83
N GLU A 216 14.74 13.72 10.03
CA GLU A 216 15.85 13.62 9.06
C GLU A 216 15.39 13.11 7.70
N ASP A 217 14.60 12.02 7.69
CA ASP A 217 14.09 11.44 6.45
C ASP A 217 13.05 12.37 5.80
N LEU A 218 12.24 13.05 6.60
CA LEU A 218 11.25 14.01 6.13
C LEU A 218 11.95 15.18 5.38
N GLU A 219 12.90 15.86 6.02
CA GLU A 219 13.64 16.96 5.41
C GLU A 219 14.43 16.50 4.19
N ARG A 220 15.02 15.32 4.24
CA ARG A 220 15.72 14.72 3.11
C ARG A 220 14.81 14.53 1.92
N LEU A 221 13.62 13.96 2.09
CA LEU A 221 12.68 13.71 0.99
C LEU A 221 12.06 15.00 0.45
N LYS A 222 11.87 16.01 1.27
CA LYS A 222 11.34 17.34 0.85
C LYS A 222 12.27 18.09 -0.09
N THR A 223 13.54 17.70 -0.19
CA THR A 223 14.44 18.27 -1.21
C THR A 223 14.01 17.93 -2.64
N VAL A 224 13.15 16.92 -2.83
CA VAL A 224 12.62 16.56 -4.15
C VAL A 224 11.51 17.52 -4.56
N PRO A 225 11.63 18.22 -5.71
CA PRO A 225 10.60 19.14 -6.17
C PRO A 225 9.23 18.47 -6.33
N GLY A 226 8.23 19.00 -5.63
CA GLY A 226 6.85 18.45 -5.63
C GLY A 226 6.57 17.43 -4.53
N VAL A 227 7.53 17.14 -3.69
CA VAL A 227 7.36 16.30 -2.50
C VAL A 227 7.19 17.20 -1.27
N GLY A 228 5.98 17.28 -0.76
CA GLY A 228 5.67 17.93 0.52
C GLY A 228 5.54 16.90 1.64
N ASP A 229 5.23 17.38 2.86
CA ASP A 229 5.19 16.55 4.08
C ASP A 229 4.36 15.27 3.93
N ILE A 230 3.14 15.37 3.38
CA ILE A 230 2.26 14.21 3.23
C ILE A 230 2.83 13.15 2.28
N VAL A 231 3.47 13.57 1.18
CA VAL A 231 4.12 12.65 0.22
C VAL A 231 5.32 11.99 0.87
N ALA A 232 6.16 12.78 1.56
CA ALA A 232 7.35 12.30 2.25
C ALA A 232 6.99 11.32 3.39
N LEU A 233 6.05 11.70 4.27
CA LEU A 233 5.59 10.83 5.35
C LEU A 233 4.94 9.54 4.81
N THR A 234 4.21 9.62 3.69
CA THR A 234 3.64 8.42 3.06
C THR A 234 4.75 7.50 2.53
N ALA A 235 5.81 8.06 1.95
CA ALA A 235 6.97 7.27 1.49
C ALA A 235 7.70 6.62 2.67
N ILE A 236 7.96 7.36 3.75
CA ILE A 236 8.56 6.84 5.00
C ILE A 236 7.69 5.72 5.57
N ALA A 237 6.39 5.96 5.71
CA ALA A 237 5.46 4.97 6.26
C ALA A 237 5.41 3.67 5.44
N VAL A 238 5.43 3.77 4.11
CA VAL A 238 5.29 2.61 3.23
C VAL A 238 6.62 1.87 3.07
N PHE A 239 7.72 2.57 2.85
CA PHE A 239 9.03 1.92 2.74
C PHE A 239 9.54 1.45 4.09
N SER A 240 9.26 2.18 5.18
CA SER A 240 9.71 1.83 6.54
C SER A 240 11.23 1.56 6.53
N ASP A 241 11.63 0.33 6.79
CA ASP A 241 12.98 -0.12 6.50
C ASP A 241 13.15 -0.35 4.98
N ALA A 242 13.88 0.57 4.33
CA ALA A 242 14.14 0.50 2.89
C ALA A 242 15.05 -0.70 2.51
N SER A 243 15.87 -1.22 3.45
CA SER A 243 16.77 -2.35 3.21
C SER A 243 16.03 -3.65 2.88
N ARG A 244 14.77 -3.78 3.31
CA ARG A 244 13.93 -4.95 3.00
C ARG A 244 13.63 -5.14 1.51
N PHE A 245 13.86 -4.12 0.69
CA PHE A 245 13.68 -4.22 -0.75
C PHE A 245 15.02 -4.46 -1.44
N PRO A 246 15.19 -5.56 -2.19
CA PRO A 246 16.46 -5.88 -2.86
C PRO A 246 16.86 -4.82 -3.89
N SER A 247 15.91 -4.06 -4.45
CA SER A 247 16.20 -3.01 -5.43
C SER A 247 15.05 -2.02 -5.59
N ALA A 248 15.33 -0.88 -6.23
CA ALA A 248 14.34 0.11 -6.61
C ALA A 248 13.23 -0.45 -7.54
N LYS A 249 13.49 -1.54 -8.27
CA LYS A 249 12.50 -2.25 -9.07
C LYS A 249 11.46 -2.93 -8.17
N HIS A 250 11.90 -3.58 -7.10
CA HIS A 250 11.01 -4.21 -6.11
C HIS A 250 10.18 -3.16 -5.35
N ALA A 251 10.80 -2.04 -4.96
CA ALA A 251 10.10 -0.93 -4.34
C ALA A 251 8.99 -0.34 -5.25
N SER A 252 9.26 -0.19 -6.54
CA SER A 252 8.28 0.29 -7.53
C SER A 252 7.16 -0.73 -7.78
N SER A 253 7.48 -2.02 -7.77
CA SER A 253 6.50 -3.10 -7.85
C SER A 253 5.58 -3.08 -6.63
N TYR A 254 6.15 -2.89 -5.43
CA TYR A 254 5.38 -2.75 -4.19
C TYR A 254 4.46 -1.52 -4.17
N ALA A 255 4.80 -0.45 -4.89
CA ALA A 255 3.92 0.69 -5.11
C ALA A 255 2.83 0.43 -6.18
N GLY A 256 2.92 -0.68 -6.92
CA GLY A 256 2.01 -1.04 -7.99
C GLY A 256 2.06 -0.11 -9.20
N LEU A 257 3.22 0.51 -9.44
CA LEU A 257 3.47 1.43 -10.56
C LEU A 257 4.13 0.77 -11.76
N VAL A 258 4.33 -0.56 -11.70
CA VAL A 258 4.87 -1.34 -12.83
C VAL A 258 3.74 -1.86 -13.72
N PRO A 259 3.95 -1.95 -15.05
CA PRO A 259 2.95 -2.50 -15.94
C PRO A 259 2.74 -3.99 -15.69
N GLN A 260 1.53 -4.47 -15.93
CA GLN A 260 1.25 -5.90 -16.06
C GLN A 260 1.87 -6.41 -17.35
N THR A 261 2.51 -7.57 -17.30
CA THR A 261 3.08 -8.23 -18.47
C THR A 261 2.25 -9.47 -18.79
N TYR A 262 1.75 -9.54 -19.99
CA TYR A 262 1.09 -10.72 -20.54
C TYR A 262 2.02 -11.30 -21.61
N GLN A 263 2.64 -12.42 -21.29
CA GLN A 263 3.54 -13.10 -22.21
C GLN A 263 3.06 -14.53 -22.43
N SER A 264 2.73 -14.86 -23.65
CA SER A 264 2.33 -16.20 -24.07
C SER A 264 2.90 -16.47 -25.46
N GLY A 265 3.77 -17.46 -25.57
CA GLY A 265 4.42 -17.80 -26.83
C GLY A 265 5.16 -16.59 -27.45
N GLU A 266 4.75 -16.20 -28.65
CA GLU A 266 5.34 -15.04 -29.36
C GLU A 266 4.73 -13.69 -28.96
N THR A 267 3.65 -13.67 -28.18
CA THR A 267 2.96 -12.45 -27.78
C THR A 267 3.54 -11.89 -26.49
N ASN A 268 4.04 -10.66 -26.54
CA ASN A 268 4.45 -9.89 -25.35
C ASN A 268 3.66 -8.58 -25.30
N ARG A 269 2.63 -8.54 -24.45
CA ARG A 269 1.78 -7.38 -24.27
C ARG A 269 2.00 -6.76 -22.88
N GLN A 270 2.17 -5.45 -22.84
CA GLN A 270 2.15 -4.68 -21.60
C GLN A 270 0.76 -4.08 -21.39
N GLY A 271 0.15 -4.37 -20.24
CA GLY A 271 -1.13 -3.85 -19.83
C GLY A 271 -1.03 -2.60 -18.96
N HIS A 272 -2.12 -2.32 -18.24
CA HIS A 272 -2.15 -1.26 -17.24
C HIS A 272 -1.18 -1.56 -16.09
N ILE A 273 -0.94 -0.57 -15.21
CA ILE A 273 -0.17 -0.79 -13.98
C ILE A 273 -0.85 -1.85 -13.11
N THR A 274 -0.05 -2.64 -12.38
CA THR A 274 -0.53 -3.76 -11.56
C THR A 274 -1.52 -3.34 -10.48
N ARG A 275 -1.39 -2.11 -9.96
CA ARG A 275 -2.17 -1.57 -8.82
C ARG A 275 -2.09 -2.41 -7.55
N THR A 276 -1.19 -3.38 -7.50
CA THR A 276 -0.89 -4.16 -6.29
C THR A 276 -0.11 -3.31 -5.29
N GLY A 277 -0.14 -3.67 -4.00
CA GLY A 277 0.58 -2.95 -2.95
C GLY A 277 -0.08 -1.64 -2.50
N SER A 278 0.68 -0.65 -2.07
CA SER A 278 0.15 0.54 -1.40
C SER A 278 -0.60 1.51 -2.32
N PRO A 279 -1.93 1.61 -2.22
CA PRO A 279 -2.71 2.61 -2.97
C PRO A 279 -2.46 4.04 -2.49
N GLU A 280 -2.06 4.22 -1.21
CA GLU A 280 -1.74 5.53 -0.64
C GLU A 280 -0.49 6.10 -1.31
N LEU A 281 0.61 5.34 -1.31
CA LEU A 281 1.87 5.77 -1.92
C LEU A 281 1.68 6.06 -3.41
N ARG A 282 0.99 5.18 -4.13
CA ARG A 282 0.70 5.39 -5.55
C ARG A 282 -0.06 6.68 -5.81
N ALA A 283 -1.11 6.98 -5.03
CA ALA A 283 -1.88 8.20 -5.17
C ALA A 283 -1.03 9.45 -4.88
N MET A 284 -0.22 9.42 -3.83
CA MET A 284 0.65 10.55 -3.47
C MET A 284 1.73 10.78 -4.51
N LEU A 285 2.34 9.72 -5.05
CA LEU A 285 3.35 9.83 -6.11
C LEU A 285 2.77 10.37 -7.41
N VAL A 286 1.52 10.00 -7.76
CA VAL A 286 0.84 10.57 -8.94
C VAL A 286 0.55 12.05 -8.74
N GLN A 287 0.12 12.47 -7.54
CA GLN A 287 -0.05 13.89 -7.22
C GLN A 287 1.29 14.66 -7.32
N ALA A 288 2.35 14.12 -6.74
CA ALA A 288 3.68 14.71 -6.84
C ALA A 288 4.15 14.79 -8.30
N ALA A 289 3.87 13.77 -9.12
CA ALA A 289 4.24 13.74 -10.54
C ALA A 289 3.57 14.85 -11.37
N HIS A 290 2.38 15.33 -10.97
CA HIS A 290 1.76 16.46 -11.65
C HIS A 290 2.56 17.77 -11.53
N THR A 291 3.39 17.93 -10.50
CA THR A 291 4.25 19.11 -10.35
C THR A 291 5.37 19.15 -11.40
N ALA A 292 5.70 18.02 -12.02
CA ALA A 292 6.64 17.96 -13.14
C ALA A 292 6.18 18.74 -14.40
N ARG A 293 4.92 19.18 -14.45
CA ARG A 293 4.42 20.09 -15.49
C ARG A 293 5.02 21.50 -15.40
N ARG A 294 5.51 21.90 -14.22
CA ARG A 294 6.17 23.20 -14.05
C ARG A 294 7.51 23.19 -14.78
N GLN A 295 7.80 24.26 -15.52
CA GLN A 295 9.05 24.38 -16.29
C GLN A 295 10.31 24.30 -15.41
N SER A 296 10.22 24.78 -14.17
CA SER A 296 11.31 24.71 -13.18
C SER A 296 11.57 23.30 -12.61
N SER A 297 10.71 22.33 -12.92
CA SER A 297 10.90 20.98 -12.40
C SER A 297 11.99 20.23 -13.19
N PRO A 298 12.97 19.60 -12.53
CA PRO A 298 14.00 18.79 -13.19
C PRO A 298 13.42 17.55 -13.89
N LEU A 299 12.17 17.19 -13.61
CA LEU A 299 11.45 16.11 -14.28
C LEU A 299 10.61 16.58 -15.48
N ASN A 300 10.56 17.91 -15.77
CA ASN A 300 9.77 18.44 -16.86
C ASN A 300 10.23 17.93 -18.24
N PRO A 301 11.53 17.91 -18.57
CA PRO A 301 11.98 17.37 -19.88
C PRO A 301 11.58 15.92 -20.07
N PHE A 302 11.67 15.09 -19.00
CA PHE A 302 11.25 13.69 -19.03
C PHE A 302 9.75 13.57 -19.24
N LEU A 303 8.93 14.37 -18.56
CA LEU A 303 7.47 14.37 -18.74
C LEU A 303 7.09 14.79 -20.16
N LYS A 304 7.68 15.85 -20.70
CA LYS A 304 7.40 16.35 -22.06
C LYS A 304 7.71 15.30 -23.13
N SER A 305 8.92 14.71 -23.08
CA SER A 305 9.35 13.66 -24.00
C SER A 305 8.40 12.46 -24.01
N LEU A 306 7.98 12.02 -22.84
CA LEU A 306 7.04 10.90 -22.73
C LEU A 306 5.61 11.28 -23.17
N THR A 307 5.16 12.51 -22.89
CA THR A 307 3.82 12.95 -23.28
C THR A 307 3.62 12.86 -24.80
N LEU A 308 4.64 13.21 -25.58
CA LEU A 308 4.61 13.11 -27.05
C LEU A 308 4.54 11.66 -27.55
N ARG A 309 5.09 10.71 -26.80
CA ARG A 309 5.19 9.30 -27.22
C ARG A 309 4.02 8.43 -26.77
N VAL A 310 3.57 8.61 -25.53
CA VAL A 310 2.60 7.70 -24.88
C VAL A 310 1.39 8.43 -24.28
N GLY A 311 1.29 9.72 -24.50
CA GLY A 311 0.21 10.56 -23.98
C GLY A 311 0.38 10.94 -22.50
N THR A 312 -0.32 11.98 -22.09
CA THR A 312 -0.16 12.64 -20.78
C THR A 312 -0.39 11.69 -19.60
N ARG A 313 -1.41 10.82 -19.68
CA ARG A 313 -1.76 9.92 -18.55
C ARG A 313 -0.63 8.93 -18.26
N CYS A 314 -0.11 8.28 -19.29
CA CYS A 314 0.99 7.33 -19.16
C CYS A 314 2.29 8.04 -18.74
N ALA A 315 2.55 9.24 -19.28
CA ALA A 315 3.72 10.03 -18.92
C ALA A 315 3.73 10.41 -17.42
N VAL A 316 2.60 10.84 -16.87
CA VAL A 316 2.48 11.12 -15.42
C VAL A 316 2.75 9.87 -14.57
N ILE A 317 2.24 8.71 -14.97
CA ILE A 317 2.52 7.44 -14.26
C ILE A 317 4.01 7.08 -14.34
N ALA A 318 4.66 7.31 -15.48
CA ALA A 318 6.09 7.07 -15.62
C ALA A 318 6.94 8.01 -14.73
N VAL A 319 6.53 9.28 -14.59
CA VAL A 319 7.14 10.23 -13.63
C VAL A 319 6.91 9.74 -12.19
N ALA A 320 5.69 9.31 -11.84
CA ALA A 320 5.40 8.75 -10.52
C ALA A 320 6.25 7.52 -10.20
N HIS A 321 6.43 6.63 -11.17
CA HIS A 321 7.33 5.49 -11.05
C HIS A 321 8.79 5.92 -10.83
N ARG A 322 9.26 6.96 -11.54
CA ARG A 322 10.61 7.49 -11.35
C ARG A 322 10.78 8.13 -9.98
N LEU A 323 9.80 8.93 -9.54
CA LEU A 323 9.77 9.48 -8.16
C LEU A 323 9.81 8.39 -7.10
N CYS A 324 9.05 7.31 -7.27
CA CYS A 324 9.09 6.16 -6.37
C CYS A 324 10.52 5.61 -6.18
N ARG A 325 11.25 5.44 -7.28
CA ARG A 325 12.64 4.94 -7.26
C ARG A 325 13.60 5.93 -6.61
N VAL A 326 13.41 7.23 -6.85
CA VAL A 326 14.21 8.30 -6.25
C VAL A 326 14.01 8.32 -4.74
N LEU A 327 12.76 8.40 -4.26
CA LEU A 327 12.46 8.44 -2.83
C LEU A 327 12.96 7.17 -2.11
N TYR A 328 12.80 6.00 -2.73
CA TYR A 328 13.36 4.76 -2.20
C TYR A 328 14.89 4.82 -2.06
N ALA A 329 15.60 5.26 -3.11
CA ALA A 329 17.06 5.36 -3.08
C ALA A 329 17.54 6.34 -2.01
N MET A 330 16.89 7.50 -1.89
CA MET A 330 17.20 8.50 -0.86
C MET A 330 17.01 7.97 0.56
N LEU A 331 15.95 7.19 0.82
CA LEU A 331 15.74 6.56 2.13
C LEU A 331 16.75 5.45 2.42
N ARG A 332 17.11 4.65 1.41
CA ARG A 332 18.11 3.58 1.55
C ARG A 332 19.51 4.14 1.78
N ASP A 333 19.90 5.12 0.96
CA ASP A 333 21.27 5.63 0.91
C ASP A 333 21.48 6.84 1.83
N LYS A 334 20.41 7.30 2.51
CA LYS A 334 20.40 8.47 3.40
C LYS A 334 20.96 9.75 2.73
N THR A 335 20.64 9.94 1.44
CA THR A 335 21.10 11.07 0.62
C THR A 335 19.99 12.06 0.34
N THR A 336 20.35 13.31 0.06
CA THR A 336 19.43 14.35 -0.45
C THR A 336 19.22 14.21 -1.95
N PHE A 337 18.22 14.90 -2.49
CA PHE A 337 17.94 14.87 -3.93
C PHE A 337 19.04 15.58 -4.72
N ASP A 338 19.50 14.91 -5.76
CA ASP A 338 20.48 15.44 -6.70
C ASP A 338 19.92 15.30 -8.13
N ALA A 339 19.59 16.44 -8.74
CA ALA A 339 19.03 16.50 -10.07
C ALA A 339 20.00 15.99 -11.15
N SER A 340 21.32 16.10 -10.93
CA SER A 340 22.34 15.63 -11.89
C SER A 340 22.31 14.11 -12.07
N LYS A 341 21.86 13.39 -11.04
CA LYS A 341 21.70 11.92 -11.08
C LYS A 341 20.43 11.47 -11.83
N LEU A 342 19.57 12.41 -12.22
CA LEU A 342 18.48 12.10 -13.12
C LEU A 342 19.09 11.89 -14.51
N ARG A 343 19.39 10.63 -14.86
CA ARG A 343 19.88 10.29 -16.21
C ARG A 343 18.92 10.91 -17.23
N ALA A 344 19.49 11.64 -18.19
CA ALA A 344 18.75 12.07 -19.38
C ALA A 344 18.08 10.82 -19.98
N HIS A 345 16.81 10.93 -20.34
CA HIS A 345 16.14 9.87 -21.05
C HIS A 345 16.66 9.86 -22.49
N GLU A 346 17.75 9.18 -22.72
CA GLU A 346 18.10 8.79 -24.07
C GLU A 346 17.00 7.82 -24.55
N PRO A 347 16.26 8.18 -25.61
CA PRO A 347 15.32 7.23 -26.19
C PRO A 347 16.14 5.99 -26.58
N ARG A 348 15.79 4.84 -26.00
CA ARG A 348 16.34 3.58 -26.47
C ARG A 348 15.97 3.45 -27.94
N THR A 349 16.92 3.73 -28.82
CA THR A 349 16.75 3.75 -30.27
C THR A 349 16.48 2.37 -30.84
N THR A 350 16.72 1.31 -30.10
CA THR A 350 16.34 -0.06 -30.47
C THR A 350 16.16 -0.90 -29.22
N VAL A 351 14.98 -1.48 -29.05
CA VAL A 351 14.83 -2.69 -28.25
C VAL A 351 15.55 -3.77 -29.04
N GLN A 352 16.79 -4.08 -28.69
CA GLN A 352 17.36 -5.35 -29.15
C GLN A 352 16.42 -6.44 -28.60
N PRO A 353 15.81 -7.26 -29.45
CA PRO A 353 15.04 -8.39 -28.97
C PRO A 353 15.95 -9.24 -28.10
N ALA A 354 15.45 -9.65 -26.92
CA ALA A 354 16.17 -10.57 -26.08
C ALA A 354 16.63 -11.75 -26.95
N ARG A 355 17.92 -12.08 -26.92
CA ARG A 355 18.44 -13.24 -27.65
C ARG A 355 17.71 -14.47 -27.13
N ILE A 356 16.73 -14.93 -27.90
CA ILE A 356 16.02 -16.17 -27.61
C ILE A 356 16.92 -17.29 -28.09
N TYR A 357 17.56 -17.99 -27.16
CA TYR A 357 18.27 -19.23 -27.47
C TYR A 357 17.21 -20.31 -27.72
N ARG A 358 16.93 -20.60 -28.99
CA ARG A 358 16.19 -21.81 -29.36
C ARG A 358 17.18 -22.97 -29.37
N LEU A 359 17.00 -23.92 -28.46
CA LEU A 359 17.68 -25.21 -28.57
C LEU A 359 17.26 -25.84 -29.89
N LYS A 360 18.23 -26.07 -30.80
CA LYS A 360 17.95 -26.84 -32.01
C LYS A 360 17.54 -28.26 -31.59
N PRO A 361 16.49 -28.84 -32.19
CA PRO A 361 16.19 -30.25 -31.96
C PRO A 361 17.43 -31.08 -32.28
N GLN A 362 17.85 -31.95 -31.37
CA GLN A 362 18.88 -32.92 -31.70
C GLN A 362 18.35 -33.78 -32.85
N ALA A 363 19.07 -33.79 -33.97
CA ALA A 363 18.75 -34.70 -35.07
C ALA A 363 18.77 -36.15 -34.54
N ALA A 364 17.63 -36.82 -34.65
CA ALA A 364 17.56 -38.24 -34.34
C ALA A 364 18.63 -38.98 -35.16
N LYS A 365 19.61 -39.58 -34.51
CA LYS A 365 20.53 -40.50 -35.17
C LYS A 365 19.72 -41.71 -35.61
N SER A 366 19.44 -41.81 -36.89
CA SER A 366 18.94 -43.03 -37.52
C SER A 366 19.97 -44.14 -37.30
N ARG A 367 19.51 -45.20 -36.66
CA ARG A 367 20.15 -46.50 -36.73
C ARG A 367 19.50 -47.32 -37.83
#